data_a60b6913d1a1c1e2dfa4fee31626c5a7
#
_entry.id   a60b6913d1a1c1e2dfa4fee31626c5a7
#
_cell.length_a   1.000
_cell.length_b   1.000
_cell.length_c   1.000
_cell.angle_alpha   90.00
_cell.angle_beta   90.00
_cell.angle_gamma   90.00
#
_symmetry.space_group_name_H-M   'P 1'
#
loop_
_entity.id
_entity.type
_entity.pdbx_description
1 polymer ?
#
loop_
_entity_poly.entity_id
_entity_poly.type
_entity_poly.pdbx_seq_one_letter_code
_entity_poly.pdbx_strand_id
1 'polypeptide(L)'
;MPLTTGLLMLPSHPAGRLAEIAQLAERTGYDYLWLADERFFREVYASLTLCALRTQRIKLGPCVTDPYSRHAALTAMAIATLDEISGQRAVLGIGAGVSGFRELGITRDKPGPGLREAVEVIRKLLAGETVTYKGSVVQIDAGHLDFKPVRADVPMYIASQRPVGVRAAGRVADGAIMQGCVAEPLLAFFRDTVAAGAREAGRDPARIDLVARINVCVHDDRRVARDLMKPTIVRSLAAQRPDFFTFRTAGVTVPPALAQHLEGLTYAYDPRPFEAAAALVPESFVDAVTLAGPPDEVAAGVARLARQGVTQFMLYPLSPDGRIELVIERFQSEVMPRVRAAGR
;
A
#
# COMPACT_ATOMS: atom_id res chain seq x y z
N MET A 1 -15.80 -7.78 10.27
CA MET A 1 -16.05 -7.64 8.80
C MET A 1 -15.36 -8.78 8.08
N PRO A 2 -15.88 -9.31 6.96
CA PRO A 2 -15.18 -10.31 6.18
C PRO A 2 -13.86 -9.71 5.64
N LEU A 3 -12.80 -10.53 5.57
CA LEU A 3 -11.53 -10.13 4.99
C LEU A 3 -11.69 -9.84 3.50
N THR A 4 -11.35 -8.63 3.07
CA THR A 4 -11.30 -8.25 1.67
C THR A 4 -9.89 -8.43 1.09
N THR A 5 -9.81 -8.57 -0.23
CA THR A 5 -8.55 -8.76 -0.95
C THR A 5 -8.29 -7.62 -1.93
N GLY A 6 -7.07 -7.10 -1.92
CA GLY A 6 -6.60 -6.07 -2.84
C GLY A 6 -5.38 -6.54 -3.62
N LEU A 7 -5.29 -6.14 -4.88
CA LEU A 7 -4.11 -6.33 -5.71
C LEU A 7 -3.37 -4.99 -5.83
N LEU A 8 -2.09 -4.95 -5.47
CA LEU A 8 -1.24 -3.78 -5.70
C LEU A 8 -0.27 -4.07 -6.84
N MET A 9 -0.14 -3.12 -7.77
CA MET A 9 0.82 -3.19 -8.88
C MET A 9 1.59 -1.87 -9.04
N LEU A 10 2.81 -1.99 -9.58
CA LEU A 10 3.51 -0.85 -10.17
C LEU A 10 2.98 -0.63 -11.60
N PRO A 11 2.86 0.61 -12.08
CA PRO A 11 2.49 0.90 -13.46
C PRO A 11 3.68 0.72 -14.43
N SER A 12 4.43 -0.38 -14.26
CA SER A 12 5.59 -0.76 -15.07
C SER A 12 5.22 -1.36 -16.43
N HIS A 13 4.06 -1.98 -16.53
CA HIS A 13 3.54 -2.55 -17.78
C HIS A 13 2.89 -1.47 -18.67
N PRO A 14 2.77 -1.71 -20.00
CA PRO A 14 1.93 -0.90 -20.86
C PRO A 14 0.51 -0.73 -20.31
N ALA A 15 -0.12 0.43 -20.50
CA ALA A 15 -1.43 0.73 -19.90
C ALA A 15 -2.52 -0.30 -20.27
N GLY A 16 -2.53 -0.78 -21.52
CA GLY A 16 -3.43 -1.87 -21.93
C GLY A 16 -3.22 -3.16 -21.10
N ARG A 17 -1.97 -3.51 -20.81
CA ARG A 17 -1.65 -4.67 -19.97
C ARG A 17 -2.10 -4.50 -18.53
N LEU A 18 -1.97 -3.29 -17.98
CA LEU A 18 -2.50 -2.98 -16.64
C LEU A 18 -4.02 -3.20 -16.58
N ALA A 19 -4.73 -2.79 -17.63
CA ALA A 19 -6.18 -3.01 -17.72
C ALA A 19 -6.57 -4.50 -17.86
N GLU A 20 -5.79 -5.31 -18.60
CA GLU A 20 -5.98 -6.76 -18.67
C GLU A 20 -5.82 -7.42 -17.29
N ILE A 21 -4.78 -7.03 -16.55
CA ILE A 21 -4.55 -7.53 -15.18
C ILE A 21 -5.67 -7.05 -14.24
N ALA A 22 -6.19 -5.82 -14.39
CA ALA A 22 -7.34 -5.34 -13.65
C ALA A 22 -8.59 -6.20 -13.90
N GLN A 23 -8.84 -6.56 -15.14
CA GLN A 23 -9.93 -7.48 -15.52
C GLN A 23 -9.71 -8.88 -14.94
N LEU A 24 -8.47 -9.38 -14.94
CA LEU A 24 -8.14 -10.66 -14.32
C LEU A 24 -8.42 -10.62 -12.81
N ALA A 25 -7.96 -9.59 -12.11
CA ALA A 25 -8.22 -9.41 -10.69
C ALA A 25 -9.73 -9.38 -10.38
N GLU A 26 -10.51 -8.65 -11.17
CA GLU A 26 -11.97 -8.62 -11.00
C GLU A 26 -12.62 -9.99 -11.24
N ARG A 27 -12.23 -10.71 -12.30
CA ARG A 27 -12.78 -12.04 -12.62
C ARG A 27 -12.43 -13.08 -11.56
N THR A 28 -11.24 -12.99 -10.99
CA THR A 28 -10.79 -13.91 -9.93
C THR A 28 -11.31 -13.57 -8.55
N GLY A 29 -11.95 -12.40 -8.37
CA GLY A 29 -12.67 -12.05 -7.15
C GLY A 29 -11.90 -11.16 -6.18
N TYR A 30 -10.95 -10.37 -6.66
CA TYR A 30 -10.37 -9.28 -5.86
C TYR A 30 -11.39 -8.15 -5.68
N ASP A 31 -11.38 -7.56 -4.47
CA ASP A 31 -12.24 -6.44 -4.10
C ASP A 31 -11.65 -5.09 -4.50
N TYR A 32 -10.30 -4.99 -4.53
CA TYR A 32 -9.57 -3.75 -4.77
C TYR A 32 -8.43 -3.94 -5.76
N LEU A 33 -8.26 -2.95 -6.64
CA LEU A 33 -7.07 -2.72 -7.45
C LEU A 33 -6.38 -1.45 -6.99
N TRP A 34 -5.11 -1.57 -6.63
CA TRP A 34 -4.28 -0.46 -6.25
C TRP A 34 -3.13 -0.29 -7.26
N LEU A 35 -2.93 0.91 -7.79
CA LEU A 35 -1.75 1.23 -8.61
C LEU A 35 -0.84 2.20 -7.86
N ALA A 36 0.45 1.93 -7.86
CA ALA A 36 1.42 2.84 -7.27
C ALA A 36 1.50 4.14 -8.08
N ASP A 37 1.40 5.30 -7.42
CA ASP A 37 1.71 6.60 -8.02
C ASP A 37 3.22 6.85 -7.91
N GLU A 38 3.96 6.23 -8.82
CA GLU A 38 5.41 6.20 -8.77
C GLU A 38 6.00 7.10 -9.85
N ARG A 39 6.86 8.03 -9.41
CA ARG A 39 7.50 9.01 -10.31
C ARG A 39 8.30 8.29 -11.40
N PHE A 40 8.24 8.83 -12.62
CA PHE A 40 8.88 8.31 -13.84
C PHE A 40 8.32 6.97 -14.35
N PHE A 41 7.23 6.46 -13.75
CA PHE A 41 6.40 5.42 -14.32
C PHE A 41 5.23 6.02 -15.11
N ARG A 42 4.34 5.20 -15.61
CA ARG A 42 3.12 5.69 -16.27
C ARG A 42 2.25 6.42 -15.28
N GLU A 43 1.64 7.51 -15.75
CA GLU A 43 0.78 8.34 -14.93
C GLU A 43 -0.38 7.50 -14.35
N VAL A 44 -0.55 7.60 -13.03
CA VAL A 44 -1.39 6.68 -12.28
C VAL A 44 -2.88 6.86 -12.58
N TYR A 45 -3.38 8.10 -12.67
CA TYR A 45 -4.81 8.34 -12.90
C TYR A 45 -5.23 8.02 -14.33
N ALA A 46 -4.38 8.28 -15.33
CA ALA A 46 -4.61 7.83 -16.70
C ALA A 46 -4.69 6.30 -16.78
N SER A 47 -3.79 5.61 -16.09
CA SER A 47 -3.78 4.13 -16.01
C SER A 47 -5.01 3.60 -15.28
N LEU A 48 -5.40 4.22 -14.15
CA LEU A 48 -6.59 3.85 -13.38
C LEU A 48 -7.88 4.10 -14.16
N THR A 49 -7.95 5.20 -14.93
CA THR A 49 -9.10 5.47 -15.81
C THR A 49 -9.30 4.36 -16.83
N LEU A 50 -8.22 3.91 -17.47
CA LEU A 50 -8.30 2.78 -18.39
C LEU A 50 -8.76 1.49 -17.70
N CYS A 51 -8.25 1.20 -16.50
CA CYS A 51 -8.69 0.07 -15.69
C CYS A 51 -10.19 0.20 -15.32
N ALA A 52 -10.63 1.40 -14.93
CA ALA A 52 -12.02 1.68 -14.57
C ALA A 52 -12.99 1.39 -15.71
N LEU A 53 -12.63 1.81 -16.93
CA LEU A 53 -13.45 1.58 -18.14
C LEU A 53 -13.49 0.11 -18.57
N ARG A 54 -12.57 -0.73 -18.11
CA ARG A 54 -12.48 -2.15 -18.44
C ARG A 54 -12.98 -3.09 -17.35
N THR A 55 -13.43 -2.55 -16.22
CA THR A 55 -13.94 -3.29 -15.05
C THR A 55 -15.28 -2.74 -14.60
N GLN A 56 -16.04 -3.50 -13.78
CA GLN A 56 -17.40 -3.13 -13.39
C GLN A 56 -17.63 -3.07 -11.87
N ARG A 57 -16.87 -3.82 -11.08
CA ARG A 57 -17.10 -3.99 -9.63
C ARG A 57 -15.91 -3.66 -8.76
N ILE A 58 -14.69 -3.97 -9.22
CA ILE A 58 -13.48 -3.79 -8.43
C ILE A 58 -13.29 -2.31 -8.07
N LYS A 59 -13.08 -2.03 -6.80
CA LYS A 59 -12.67 -0.70 -6.34
C LYS A 59 -11.25 -0.43 -6.79
N LEU A 60 -10.93 0.82 -7.16
CA LEU A 60 -9.63 1.11 -7.73
C LEU A 60 -9.11 2.49 -7.30
N GLY A 61 -7.81 2.59 -7.12
CA GLY A 61 -7.20 3.84 -6.72
C GLY A 61 -5.68 3.82 -6.64
N PRO A 62 -5.05 4.99 -6.46
CA PRO A 62 -3.61 5.06 -6.27
C PRO A 62 -3.22 4.51 -4.90
N CYS A 63 -2.08 3.83 -4.84
CA CYS A 63 -1.46 3.42 -3.58
C CYS A 63 0.08 3.46 -3.70
N VAL A 64 0.69 4.57 -3.33
CA VAL A 64 0.11 5.75 -2.75
C VAL A 64 0.48 6.98 -3.58
N THR A 65 -0.44 7.94 -3.72
CA THR A 65 -0.07 9.31 -4.10
C THR A 65 0.50 10.06 -2.89
N ASP A 66 1.09 11.23 -3.09
CA ASP A 66 1.73 11.99 -2.02
C ASP A 66 1.41 13.49 -2.09
N PRO A 67 1.48 14.22 -0.96
CA PRO A 67 1.17 15.65 -0.92
C PRO A 67 2.33 16.57 -1.34
N TYR A 68 3.46 16.02 -1.78
CA TYR A 68 4.66 16.79 -2.13
C TYR A 68 4.81 16.96 -3.63
N SER A 69 4.69 15.86 -4.39
CA SER A 69 4.77 15.91 -5.86
C SER A 69 3.41 16.23 -6.50
N ARG A 70 2.31 16.02 -5.77
CA ARG A 70 0.94 16.32 -6.23
C ARG A 70 0.18 17.08 -5.15
N HIS A 71 -0.12 18.35 -5.38
CA HIS A 71 -0.88 19.16 -4.44
C HIS A 71 -2.23 18.49 -4.08
N ALA A 72 -2.67 18.60 -2.82
CA ALA A 72 -3.90 17.98 -2.34
C ALA A 72 -5.14 18.37 -3.17
N ALA A 73 -5.23 19.60 -3.68
CA ALA A 73 -6.33 20.03 -4.55
C ALA A 73 -6.31 19.29 -5.91
N LEU A 74 -5.13 19.06 -6.50
CA LEU A 74 -5.02 18.28 -7.74
C LEU A 74 -5.36 16.81 -7.51
N THR A 75 -5.04 16.28 -6.32
CA THR A 75 -5.45 14.92 -5.93
C THR A 75 -6.97 14.85 -5.76
N ALA A 76 -7.61 15.86 -5.11
CA ALA A 76 -9.06 15.93 -4.98
C ALA A 76 -9.76 15.95 -6.34
N MET A 77 -9.29 16.80 -7.26
CA MET A 77 -9.79 16.87 -8.63
C MET A 77 -9.68 15.51 -9.34
N ALA A 78 -8.51 14.90 -9.31
CA ALA A 78 -8.23 13.64 -10.03
C ALA A 78 -9.05 12.47 -9.47
N ILE A 79 -9.16 12.34 -8.14
CA ILE A 79 -9.91 11.24 -7.53
C ILE A 79 -11.42 11.40 -7.71
N ALA A 80 -11.94 12.63 -7.68
CA ALA A 80 -13.35 12.91 -7.96
C ALA A 80 -13.71 12.55 -9.41
N THR A 81 -12.84 12.90 -10.36
CA THR A 81 -13.01 12.52 -11.78
C THR A 81 -12.94 11.01 -11.98
N LEU A 82 -11.99 10.34 -11.31
CA LEU A 82 -11.91 8.87 -11.37
C LEU A 82 -13.15 8.22 -10.75
N ASP A 83 -13.70 8.79 -9.68
CA ASP A 83 -14.90 8.28 -9.02
C ASP A 83 -16.13 8.40 -9.92
N GLU A 84 -16.28 9.52 -10.64
CA GLU A 84 -17.31 9.71 -11.65
C GLU A 84 -17.18 8.67 -12.79
N ILE A 85 -16.00 8.56 -13.40
CA ILE A 85 -15.76 7.64 -14.52
C ILE A 85 -15.96 6.18 -14.10
N SER A 86 -15.58 5.82 -12.89
CA SER A 86 -15.69 4.45 -12.40
C SER A 86 -17.06 4.08 -11.86
N GLY A 87 -18.01 5.02 -11.76
CA GLY A 87 -19.32 4.78 -11.13
C GLY A 87 -19.19 4.55 -9.62
N GLN A 88 -18.50 5.45 -8.92
CA GLN A 88 -18.33 5.47 -7.47
C GLN A 88 -17.50 4.30 -6.90
N ARG A 89 -16.52 3.82 -7.67
CA ARG A 89 -15.60 2.76 -7.26
C ARG A 89 -14.22 3.26 -6.85
N ALA A 90 -13.96 4.58 -6.92
CA ALA A 90 -12.66 5.11 -6.57
C ALA A 90 -12.39 5.01 -5.06
N VAL A 91 -11.13 4.76 -4.73
CA VAL A 91 -10.56 4.82 -3.38
C VAL A 91 -9.23 5.54 -3.44
N LEU A 92 -8.85 6.26 -2.39
CA LEU A 92 -7.62 7.04 -2.37
C LEU A 92 -6.63 6.48 -1.35
N GLY A 93 -5.49 5.99 -1.80
CA GLY A 93 -4.34 5.72 -0.95
C GLY A 93 -3.35 6.88 -1.00
N ILE A 94 -2.99 7.43 0.15
CA ILE A 94 -2.04 8.53 0.28
C ILE A 94 -0.89 8.16 1.23
N GLY A 95 0.33 8.55 0.89
CA GLY A 95 1.52 8.27 1.68
C GLY A 95 2.61 9.31 1.42
N ALA A 96 3.74 9.24 2.14
CA ALA A 96 4.83 10.18 1.93
C ALA A 96 5.69 9.87 0.69
N GLY A 97 5.46 8.73 0.04
CA GLY A 97 6.28 8.24 -1.07
C GLY A 97 7.71 7.87 -0.64
N VAL A 98 8.46 7.23 -1.53
CA VAL A 98 9.85 6.79 -1.24
C VAL A 98 10.83 7.27 -2.31
N SER A 99 10.52 7.13 -3.60
CA SER A 99 11.44 7.32 -4.73
C SER A 99 11.12 8.54 -5.60
N GLY A 100 12.07 8.95 -6.44
CA GLY A 100 11.89 9.97 -7.46
C GLY A 100 11.86 11.43 -6.98
N PHE A 101 11.91 11.68 -5.68
CA PHE A 101 11.82 13.04 -5.13
C PHE A 101 13.10 13.84 -5.33
N ARG A 102 14.26 13.19 -5.18
CA ARG A 102 15.55 13.82 -5.43
C ARG A 102 15.67 14.30 -6.88
N GLU A 103 15.23 13.46 -7.80
CA GLU A 103 15.23 13.73 -9.25
C GLU A 103 14.30 14.89 -9.61
N LEU A 104 13.24 15.10 -8.83
CA LEU A 104 12.31 16.23 -8.97
C LEU A 104 12.73 17.46 -8.16
N GLY A 105 13.82 17.39 -7.38
CA GLY A 105 14.23 18.47 -6.49
C GLY A 105 13.28 18.73 -5.33
N ILE A 106 12.49 17.74 -4.93
CA ILE A 106 11.47 17.86 -3.89
C ILE A 106 11.99 17.33 -2.55
N THR A 107 11.89 18.15 -1.52
CA THR A 107 12.14 17.75 -0.13
C THR A 107 10.82 17.32 0.54
N ARG A 108 10.88 16.23 1.32
CA ARG A 108 9.72 15.66 2.03
C ARG A 108 9.82 15.94 3.53
N ASP A 109 9.46 17.13 3.93
CA ASP A 109 9.45 17.51 5.33
C ASP A 109 8.13 17.19 6.02
N LYS A 110 8.17 16.89 7.32
CA LYS A 110 6.99 16.69 8.17
C LYS A 110 5.94 15.72 7.58
N PRO A 111 6.30 14.46 7.24
CA PRO A 111 5.40 13.55 6.53
C PRO A 111 4.10 13.25 7.27
N GLY A 112 4.11 13.12 8.59
CA GLY A 112 2.89 12.90 9.37
C GLY A 112 1.87 14.05 9.28
N PRO A 113 2.28 15.29 9.60
CA PRO A 113 1.45 16.48 9.35
C PRO A 113 0.97 16.58 7.90
N GLY A 114 1.86 16.44 6.92
CA GLY A 114 1.50 16.54 5.50
C GLY A 114 0.41 15.58 5.06
N LEU A 115 0.46 14.32 5.52
CA LEU A 115 -0.57 13.33 5.22
C LEU A 115 -1.93 13.71 5.84
N ARG A 116 -1.94 14.14 7.10
CA ARG A 116 -3.16 14.60 7.78
C ARG A 116 -3.77 15.82 7.07
N GLU A 117 -2.96 16.84 6.82
CA GLU A 117 -3.37 18.08 6.16
C GLU A 117 -3.95 17.80 4.75
N ALA A 118 -3.32 16.91 3.99
CA ALA A 118 -3.79 16.52 2.66
C ALA A 118 -5.17 15.85 2.73
N VAL A 119 -5.38 14.90 3.63
CA VAL A 119 -6.68 14.22 3.79
C VAL A 119 -7.76 15.21 4.21
N GLU A 120 -7.46 16.13 5.15
CA GLU A 120 -8.40 17.16 5.60
C GLU A 120 -8.82 18.10 4.46
N VAL A 121 -7.87 18.56 3.64
CA VAL A 121 -8.14 19.42 2.49
C VAL A 121 -8.92 18.68 1.40
N ILE A 122 -8.52 17.45 1.06
CA ILE A 122 -9.20 16.65 0.05
C ILE A 122 -10.66 16.40 0.45
N ARG A 123 -10.93 16.03 1.71
CA ARG A 123 -12.32 15.82 2.19
C ARG A 123 -13.19 17.05 2.02
N LYS A 124 -12.69 18.23 2.38
CA LYS A 124 -13.42 19.49 2.23
C LYS A 124 -13.72 19.80 0.77
N LEU A 125 -12.74 19.65 -0.11
CA LEU A 125 -12.93 19.87 -1.55
C LEU A 125 -13.95 18.89 -2.15
N LEU A 126 -13.91 17.62 -1.75
CA LEU A 126 -14.89 16.62 -2.20
C LEU A 126 -16.29 16.88 -1.64
N ALA A 127 -16.39 17.54 -0.48
CA ALA A 127 -17.67 18.02 0.07
C ALA A 127 -18.23 19.26 -0.65
N GLY A 128 -17.49 19.82 -1.62
CA GLY A 128 -17.90 21.02 -2.38
C GLY A 128 -17.62 22.33 -1.65
N GLU A 129 -16.74 22.32 -0.63
CA GLU A 129 -16.37 23.53 0.10
C GLU A 129 -15.36 24.36 -0.70
N THR A 130 -15.45 25.71 -0.52
CA THR A 130 -14.31 26.60 -0.82
C THR A 130 -13.36 26.57 0.36
N VAL A 131 -12.13 26.14 0.14
CA VAL A 131 -11.17 25.82 1.19
C VAL A 131 -10.05 26.87 1.24
N THR A 132 -9.88 27.48 2.42
CA THR A 132 -8.63 28.17 2.80
C THR A 132 -7.98 27.38 3.92
N TYR A 133 -6.74 26.93 3.71
CA TYR A 133 -5.99 26.10 4.66
C TYR A 133 -4.51 26.50 4.67
N LYS A 134 -3.98 26.79 5.87
CA LYS A 134 -2.57 27.17 6.07
C LYS A 134 -1.87 26.11 6.92
N GLY A 135 -1.57 24.96 6.32
CA GLY A 135 -0.83 23.88 6.97
C GLY A 135 0.69 24.08 6.89
N SER A 136 1.40 23.14 7.47
CA SER A 136 2.87 23.12 7.44
C SER A 136 3.43 22.54 6.15
N VAL A 137 2.62 21.78 5.40
CA VAL A 137 2.97 21.15 4.11
C VAL A 137 1.95 21.53 3.05
N VAL A 138 0.65 21.43 3.36
CA VAL A 138 -0.43 21.74 2.42
C VAL A 138 -0.94 23.16 2.69
N GLN A 139 -0.97 23.97 1.64
CA GLN A 139 -1.54 25.33 1.69
C GLN A 139 -2.46 25.53 0.49
N ILE A 140 -3.63 26.12 0.73
CA ILE A 140 -4.61 26.48 -0.30
C ILE A 140 -5.33 27.74 0.15
N ASP A 141 -5.63 28.64 -0.76
CA ASP A 141 -6.36 29.88 -0.50
C ASP A 141 -7.57 29.99 -1.42
N ALA A 142 -8.76 30.00 -0.80
CA ALA A 142 -10.07 30.07 -1.47
C ALA A 142 -10.25 29.08 -2.64
N GLY A 143 -9.58 27.92 -2.58
CA GLY A 143 -9.65 26.90 -3.64
C GLY A 143 -10.92 26.07 -3.55
N HIS A 144 -11.50 25.72 -4.70
CA HIS A 144 -12.67 24.85 -4.81
C HIS A 144 -12.59 24.00 -6.09
N LEU A 145 -13.49 23.03 -6.21
CA LEU A 145 -13.67 22.28 -7.46
C LEU A 145 -14.75 22.97 -8.30
N ASP A 146 -14.47 23.26 -9.57
CA ASP A 146 -15.42 23.88 -10.51
C ASP A 146 -16.50 22.90 -11.00
N PHE A 147 -16.59 21.74 -10.41
CA PHE A 147 -17.61 20.74 -10.64
C PHE A 147 -18.04 20.09 -9.34
N LYS A 148 -19.24 19.52 -9.31
CA LYS A 148 -19.75 18.81 -8.13
C LYS A 148 -19.32 17.36 -8.17
N PRO A 149 -18.53 16.86 -7.19
CA PRO A 149 -18.21 15.44 -7.07
C PRO A 149 -19.47 14.58 -6.94
N VAL A 150 -19.47 13.38 -7.50
CA VAL A 150 -20.62 12.45 -7.43
C VAL A 150 -20.89 11.95 -6.02
N ARG A 151 -19.87 11.99 -5.14
CA ARG A 151 -20.00 11.79 -3.68
C ARG A 151 -18.87 12.49 -2.94
N ALA A 152 -19.13 12.84 -1.69
CA ALA A 152 -18.16 13.50 -0.81
C ALA A 152 -17.28 12.50 -0.02
N ASP A 153 -17.73 11.24 0.12
CA ASP A 153 -17.21 10.24 1.03
C ASP A 153 -16.35 9.18 0.32
N VAL A 154 -15.55 9.60 -0.66
CA VAL A 154 -14.53 8.71 -1.26
C VAL A 154 -13.63 8.17 -0.15
N PRO A 155 -13.51 6.83 0.00
CA PRO A 155 -12.70 6.25 1.06
C PRO A 155 -11.22 6.61 0.91
N MET A 156 -10.59 7.07 2.00
CA MET A 156 -9.20 7.52 2.03
C MET A 156 -8.38 6.67 2.99
N TYR A 157 -7.26 6.16 2.49
CA TYR A 157 -6.33 5.31 3.23
C TYR A 157 -4.97 6.00 3.36
N ILE A 158 -4.42 6.05 4.56
CA ILE A 158 -3.05 6.55 4.77
C ILE A 158 -2.09 5.36 4.89
N ALA A 159 -1.05 5.35 4.05
CA ALA A 159 0.04 4.39 4.14
C ALA A 159 1.23 4.98 4.88
N SER A 160 1.66 4.31 5.94
CA SER A 160 2.85 4.68 6.71
C SER A 160 3.44 3.49 7.44
N GLN A 161 4.77 3.54 7.64
CA GLN A 161 5.50 2.60 8.49
C GLN A 161 6.00 3.26 9.79
N ARG A 162 5.74 4.56 9.99
CA ARG A 162 6.25 5.34 11.13
C ARG A 162 5.12 5.73 12.06
N PRO A 163 5.38 5.80 13.38
CA PRO A 163 4.34 6.03 14.39
C PRO A 163 3.46 7.25 14.11
N VAL A 164 4.06 8.37 13.71
CA VAL A 164 3.33 9.63 13.46
C VAL A 164 2.33 9.50 12.31
N GLY A 165 2.75 8.89 11.19
CA GLY A 165 1.87 8.67 10.04
C GLY A 165 0.81 7.60 10.28
N VAL A 166 1.15 6.51 11.00
CA VAL A 166 0.20 5.47 11.41
C VAL A 166 -0.87 6.04 12.35
N ARG A 167 -0.46 6.88 13.31
CA ARG A 167 -1.40 7.58 14.20
C ARG A 167 -2.28 8.57 13.45
N ALA A 168 -1.72 9.29 12.45
CA ALA A 168 -2.51 10.18 11.60
C ALA A 168 -3.59 9.42 10.81
N ALA A 169 -3.31 8.20 10.33
CA ALA A 169 -4.30 7.36 9.68
C ALA A 169 -5.52 7.12 10.60
N GLY A 170 -5.31 6.73 11.84
CA GLY A 170 -6.39 6.57 12.83
C GLY A 170 -7.22 7.85 13.04
N ARG A 171 -6.55 9.01 13.03
CA ARG A 171 -7.22 10.31 13.28
C ARG A 171 -8.13 10.76 12.16
N VAL A 172 -7.73 10.59 10.89
CA VAL A 172 -8.41 11.27 9.78
C VAL A 172 -8.79 10.37 8.60
N ALA A 173 -8.23 9.16 8.48
CA ALA A 173 -8.47 8.28 7.34
C ALA A 173 -9.55 7.22 7.62
N ASP A 174 -10.08 6.60 6.56
CA ASP A 174 -11.02 5.48 6.66
C ASP A 174 -10.28 4.14 6.81
N GLY A 175 -9.01 4.11 6.43
CA GLY A 175 -8.14 2.97 6.63
C GLY A 175 -6.67 3.35 6.74
N ALA A 176 -5.89 2.42 7.27
CA ALA A 176 -4.45 2.50 7.41
C ALA A 176 -3.80 1.36 6.64
N ILE A 177 -2.73 1.66 5.88
CA ILE A 177 -1.97 0.68 5.10
C ILE A 177 -0.57 0.56 5.68
N MET A 178 -0.14 -0.66 5.99
CA MET A 178 1.23 -0.93 6.42
C MET A 178 1.86 -2.05 5.58
N GLN A 179 3.07 -1.79 5.11
CA GLN A 179 3.84 -2.78 4.36
C GLN A 179 4.56 -3.75 5.31
N GLY A 180 4.52 -5.05 4.97
CA GLY A 180 5.34 -6.07 5.61
C GLY A 180 4.93 -6.41 7.05
N CYS A 181 3.70 -6.11 7.48
CA CYS A 181 3.24 -6.36 8.85
C CYS A 181 2.78 -7.82 9.04
N VAL A 182 3.68 -8.79 8.87
CA VAL A 182 3.42 -10.23 9.04
C VAL A 182 3.74 -10.70 10.45
N ALA A 183 4.87 -10.23 11.03
CA ALA A 183 5.25 -10.54 12.40
C ALA A 183 4.30 -9.90 13.40
N GLU A 184 3.93 -10.67 14.43
CA GLU A 184 2.98 -10.25 15.48
C GLU A 184 3.35 -8.92 16.15
N PRO A 185 4.62 -8.66 16.57
CA PRO A 185 4.95 -7.39 17.23
C PRO A 185 4.73 -6.18 16.32
N LEU A 186 4.99 -6.32 15.03
CA LEU A 186 4.79 -5.24 14.06
C LEU A 186 3.29 -5.00 13.78
N LEU A 187 2.51 -6.06 13.67
CA LEU A 187 1.06 -5.95 13.48
C LEU A 187 0.37 -5.37 14.73
N ALA A 188 0.79 -5.78 15.93
CA ALA A 188 0.30 -5.21 17.19
C ALA A 188 0.62 -3.70 17.27
N PHE A 189 1.88 -3.31 16.98
CA PHE A 189 2.25 -1.89 16.89
C PHE A 189 1.34 -1.12 15.92
N PHE A 190 1.09 -1.67 14.73
CA PHE A 190 0.25 -1.04 13.71
C PHE A 190 -1.18 -0.84 14.20
N ARG A 191 -1.82 -1.92 14.64
CA ARG A 191 -3.20 -1.91 15.15
C ARG A 191 -3.37 -0.93 16.32
N ASP A 192 -2.49 -1.04 17.33
CA ASP A 192 -2.60 -0.26 18.55
C ASP A 192 -2.34 1.23 18.31
N THR A 193 -1.42 1.55 17.39
CA THR A 193 -1.13 2.95 17.02
C THR A 193 -2.29 3.58 16.22
N VAL A 194 -2.91 2.84 15.28
CA VAL A 194 -4.11 3.28 14.57
C VAL A 194 -5.25 3.51 15.56
N ALA A 195 -5.49 2.56 16.46
CA ALA A 195 -6.54 2.66 17.46
C ALA A 195 -6.33 3.86 18.42
N ALA A 196 -5.09 4.12 18.83
CA ALA A 196 -4.76 5.30 19.64
C ALA A 196 -5.11 6.60 18.90
N GLY A 197 -4.70 6.71 17.61
CA GLY A 197 -5.03 7.88 16.78
C GLY A 197 -6.53 8.09 16.60
N ALA A 198 -7.30 7.01 16.41
CA ALA A 198 -8.75 7.08 16.29
C ALA A 198 -9.41 7.60 17.59
N ARG A 199 -9.03 7.03 18.74
CA ARG A 199 -9.57 7.48 20.06
C ARG A 199 -9.25 8.95 20.35
N GLU A 200 -8.03 9.41 20.04
CA GLU A 200 -7.63 10.81 20.20
C GLU A 200 -8.49 11.79 19.37
N ALA A 201 -9.03 11.32 18.24
CA ALA A 201 -9.94 12.07 17.38
C ALA A 201 -11.43 11.80 17.68
N GLY A 202 -11.76 11.09 18.76
CA GLY A 202 -13.13 10.72 19.12
C GLY A 202 -13.79 9.74 18.12
N ARG A 203 -12.99 9.00 17.36
CA ARG A 203 -13.46 8.02 16.37
C ARG A 203 -13.43 6.61 16.92
N ASP A 204 -14.35 5.77 16.46
CA ASP A 204 -14.35 4.35 16.78
C ASP A 204 -13.24 3.61 16.01
N PRO A 205 -12.24 3.00 16.69
CA PRO A 205 -11.18 2.24 16.04
C PRO A 205 -11.68 1.06 15.20
N ALA A 206 -12.83 0.47 15.55
CA ALA A 206 -13.39 -0.66 14.82
C ALA A 206 -13.92 -0.29 13.42
N ARG A 207 -14.05 1.01 13.14
CA ARG A 207 -14.47 1.53 11.83
C ARG A 207 -13.30 1.88 10.92
N ILE A 208 -12.06 1.69 11.38
CA ILE A 208 -10.85 1.97 10.57
C ILE A 208 -10.36 0.66 9.95
N ASP A 209 -10.29 0.60 8.63
CA ASP A 209 -9.72 -0.56 7.94
C ASP A 209 -8.24 -0.72 8.25
N LEU A 210 -7.83 -1.91 8.60
CA LEU A 210 -6.42 -2.29 8.76
C LEU A 210 -5.97 -3.08 7.52
N VAL A 211 -5.15 -2.45 6.68
CA VAL A 211 -4.70 -3.02 5.42
C VAL A 211 -3.27 -3.53 5.55
N ALA A 212 -3.09 -4.83 5.45
CA ALA A 212 -1.76 -5.46 5.40
C ALA A 212 -1.30 -5.56 3.94
N ARG A 213 -0.35 -4.71 3.55
CA ARG A 213 0.29 -4.77 2.22
C ARG A 213 1.50 -5.69 2.29
N ILE A 214 1.42 -6.85 1.63
CA ILE A 214 2.42 -7.93 1.75
C ILE A 214 2.93 -8.35 0.37
N ASN A 215 4.24 -8.56 0.26
CA ASN A 215 4.83 -9.26 -0.88
C ASN A 215 4.48 -10.75 -0.79
N VAL A 216 3.95 -11.31 -1.87
CA VAL A 216 3.47 -12.70 -1.88
C VAL A 216 4.01 -13.44 -3.10
N CYS A 217 4.48 -14.66 -2.87
CA CYS A 217 4.72 -15.65 -3.91
C CYS A 217 4.01 -16.95 -3.53
N VAL A 218 3.07 -17.40 -4.35
CA VAL A 218 2.43 -18.72 -4.22
C VAL A 218 3.13 -19.67 -5.18
N HIS A 219 3.95 -20.57 -4.64
CA HIS A 219 4.77 -21.50 -5.44
C HIS A 219 4.96 -22.81 -4.67
N ASP A 220 4.92 -23.96 -5.37
CA ASP A 220 4.98 -25.28 -4.73
C ASP A 220 6.36 -25.56 -4.11
N ASP A 221 7.43 -25.07 -4.75
CA ASP A 221 8.75 -25.07 -4.15
C ASP A 221 8.91 -23.86 -3.20
N ARG A 222 8.92 -24.18 -1.92
CA ARG A 222 9.08 -23.22 -0.82
C ARG A 222 10.38 -22.43 -0.93
N ARG A 223 11.48 -23.07 -1.33
CA ARG A 223 12.78 -22.41 -1.42
C ARG A 223 12.79 -21.35 -2.51
N VAL A 224 12.28 -21.71 -3.70
CA VAL A 224 12.14 -20.78 -4.82
C VAL A 224 11.32 -19.55 -4.43
N ALA A 225 10.17 -19.77 -3.78
CA ALA A 225 9.31 -18.67 -3.34
C ALA A 225 10.02 -17.74 -2.36
N ARG A 226 10.74 -18.28 -1.38
CA ARG A 226 11.40 -17.52 -0.30
C ARG A 226 12.63 -16.76 -0.80
N ASP A 227 13.45 -17.39 -1.63
CA ASP A 227 14.63 -16.74 -2.20
C ASP A 227 14.25 -15.54 -3.07
N LEU A 228 13.13 -15.61 -3.78
CA LEU A 228 12.58 -14.49 -4.55
C LEU A 228 12.27 -13.25 -3.69
N MET A 229 11.95 -13.43 -2.39
CA MET A 229 11.63 -12.32 -1.48
C MET A 229 12.86 -11.55 -1.03
N LYS A 230 14.03 -12.19 -0.95
CA LYS A 230 15.23 -11.62 -0.34
C LYS A 230 15.70 -10.30 -0.97
N PRO A 231 15.80 -10.14 -2.30
CA PRO A 231 16.15 -8.84 -2.91
C PRO A 231 15.17 -7.72 -2.54
N THR A 232 13.87 -8.03 -2.43
CA THR A 232 12.85 -7.04 -2.05
C THR A 232 12.99 -6.60 -0.60
N ILE A 233 13.44 -7.51 0.26
CA ILE A 233 13.75 -7.23 1.68
C ILE A 233 14.97 -6.32 1.77
N VAL A 234 16.05 -6.60 1.02
CA VAL A 234 17.23 -5.74 0.95
C VAL A 234 16.86 -4.32 0.52
N ARG A 235 16.04 -4.19 -0.52
CA ARG A 235 15.53 -2.89 -1.00
C ARG A 235 14.72 -2.16 0.07
N SER A 236 13.88 -2.87 0.81
CA SER A 236 13.11 -2.31 1.92
C SER A 236 13.99 -1.86 3.07
N LEU A 237 15.04 -2.61 3.39
CA LEU A 237 16.04 -2.25 4.38
C LEU A 237 16.80 -0.98 3.95
N ALA A 238 17.25 -0.90 2.70
CA ALA A 238 17.93 0.28 2.17
C ALA A 238 17.09 1.55 2.32
N ALA A 239 15.77 1.47 2.12
CA ALA A 239 14.83 2.58 2.30
C ALA A 239 14.63 3.00 3.77
N GLN A 240 14.92 2.14 4.72
CA GLN A 240 14.63 2.36 6.16
C GLN A 240 15.87 2.67 6.99
N ARG A 241 17.04 2.85 6.37
CA ARG A 241 18.25 3.26 7.10
C ARG A 241 18.07 4.61 7.77
N PRO A 242 18.77 4.85 8.89
CA PRO A 242 19.68 3.93 9.60
C PRO A 242 18.99 3.06 10.66
N ASP A 243 17.71 3.28 10.98
CA ASP A 243 17.08 2.70 12.18
C ASP A 243 16.30 1.40 11.92
N PHE A 244 16.08 1.03 10.65
CA PHE A 244 15.37 -0.19 10.23
C PHE A 244 14.07 -0.44 11.01
N PHE A 245 13.29 0.61 11.22
CA PHE A 245 12.18 0.64 12.17
C PHE A 245 11.23 -0.55 12.03
N THR A 246 10.76 -0.85 10.81
CA THR A 246 9.81 -1.94 10.57
C THR A 246 10.38 -3.29 10.99
N PHE A 247 11.64 -3.56 10.63
CA PHE A 247 12.31 -4.83 10.92
C PHE A 247 12.60 -4.97 12.41
N ARG A 248 13.10 -3.92 13.05
CA ARG A 248 13.33 -3.91 14.50
C ARG A 248 12.02 -4.10 15.26
N THR A 249 10.93 -3.45 14.85
CA THR A 249 9.62 -3.62 15.46
C THR A 249 9.05 -5.02 15.20
N ALA A 250 9.37 -5.64 14.07
CA ALA A 250 9.05 -7.03 13.77
C ALA A 250 9.85 -8.05 14.60
N GLY A 251 10.79 -7.59 15.41
CA GLY A 251 11.63 -8.46 16.26
C GLY A 251 12.84 -9.07 15.55
N VAL A 252 13.23 -8.55 14.37
CA VAL A 252 14.42 -9.03 13.64
C VAL A 252 15.53 -7.99 13.68
N THR A 253 16.77 -8.48 13.90
CA THR A 253 17.97 -7.64 13.96
C THR A 253 18.78 -7.77 12.69
N VAL A 254 19.09 -6.64 12.04
CA VAL A 254 19.90 -6.64 10.82
C VAL A 254 21.33 -7.10 11.11
N PRO A 255 21.81 -8.18 10.45
CA PRO A 255 23.17 -8.66 10.63
C PRO A 255 24.19 -7.59 10.23
N PRO A 256 25.35 -7.48 10.94
CA PRO A 256 26.37 -6.48 10.63
C PRO A 256 26.85 -6.52 9.16
N ALA A 257 27.08 -7.70 8.60
CA ALA A 257 27.48 -7.86 7.21
C ALA A 257 26.42 -7.32 6.23
N LEU A 258 25.12 -7.55 6.50
CA LEU A 258 24.04 -6.99 5.70
C LEU A 258 23.97 -5.46 5.88
N ALA A 259 24.08 -4.95 7.11
CA ALA A 259 24.09 -3.52 7.38
C ALA A 259 25.22 -2.78 6.63
N GLN A 260 26.42 -3.35 6.63
CA GLN A 260 27.57 -2.85 5.89
C GLN A 260 27.32 -2.84 4.37
N HIS A 261 26.73 -3.90 3.83
CA HIS A 261 26.40 -3.98 2.40
C HIS A 261 25.35 -2.93 1.98
N LEU A 262 24.48 -2.54 2.90
CA LEU A 262 23.47 -1.49 2.67
C LEU A 262 24.08 -0.06 2.67
N GLU A 263 25.31 0.12 3.12
CA GLU A 263 25.99 1.43 3.08
C GLU A 263 26.08 1.91 1.63
N GLY A 264 25.65 3.16 1.38
CA GLY A 264 25.60 3.73 0.03
C GLY A 264 24.43 3.31 -0.84
N LEU A 265 23.69 2.24 -0.51
CA LEU A 265 22.49 1.88 -1.26
C LEU A 265 21.33 2.83 -0.90
N THR A 266 20.60 3.25 -1.93
CA THR A 266 19.33 3.99 -1.80
C THR A 266 18.20 3.15 -2.39
N TYR A 267 16.97 3.48 -2.03
CA TYR A 267 15.83 2.83 -2.68
C TYR A 267 15.87 3.07 -4.20
N ALA A 268 15.83 1.99 -4.97
CA ALA A 268 15.82 2.02 -6.43
C ALA A 268 14.98 0.86 -7.00
N TYR A 269 14.56 0.97 -8.25
CA TYR A 269 13.81 -0.09 -8.93
C TYR A 269 14.71 -1.09 -9.64
N ASP A 270 15.97 -0.72 -9.96
CA ASP A 270 16.97 -1.67 -10.44
C ASP A 270 17.22 -2.75 -9.38
N PRO A 271 16.95 -4.03 -9.65
CA PRO A 271 17.11 -5.09 -8.66
C PRO A 271 18.57 -5.47 -8.40
N ARG A 272 19.48 -5.24 -9.36
CA ARG A 272 20.86 -5.73 -9.33
C ARG A 272 21.63 -5.38 -8.06
N PRO A 273 21.60 -4.15 -7.51
CA PRO A 273 22.28 -3.82 -6.27
C PRO A 273 21.75 -4.60 -5.04
N PHE A 274 20.49 -5.04 -5.10
CA PHE A 274 19.83 -5.74 -4.00
C PHE A 274 19.98 -7.26 -4.10
N GLU A 275 20.13 -7.79 -5.30
CA GLU A 275 20.39 -9.22 -5.56
C GLU A 275 21.70 -9.67 -4.94
N ALA A 276 22.75 -8.84 -5.03
CA ALA A 276 24.06 -9.15 -4.48
C ALA A 276 24.04 -9.39 -2.94
N ALA A 277 23.15 -8.73 -2.22
CA ALA A 277 23.00 -8.88 -0.78
C ALA A 277 21.92 -9.90 -0.39
N ALA A 278 21.20 -10.48 -1.31
CA ALA A 278 20.07 -11.37 -1.03
C ALA A 278 20.50 -12.59 -0.19
N ALA A 279 21.71 -13.15 -0.44
CA ALA A 279 22.26 -14.27 0.31
C ALA A 279 22.55 -13.94 1.80
N LEU A 280 22.66 -12.66 2.14
CA LEU A 280 22.90 -12.21 3.53
C LEU A 280 21.58 -12.04 4.32
N VAL A 281 20.42 -12.18 3.67
CA VAL A 281 19.11 -12.04 4.32
C VAL A 281 18.74 -13.32 5.06
N PRO A 282 18.61 -13.31 6.38
CA PRO A 282 18.17 -14.48 7.14
C PRO A 282 16.73 -14.87 6.82
N GLU A 283 16.41 -16.16 6.93
CA GLU A 283 15.05 -16.67 6.71
C GLU A 283 14.01 -16.02 7.63
N SER A 284 14.39 -15.66 8.84
CA SER A 284 13.50 -14.96 9.79
C SER A 284 12.99 -13.61 9.26
N PHE A 285 13.73 -12.95 8.37
CA PHE A 285 13.26 -11.71 7.72
C PHE A 285 12.15 -12.01 6.71
N VAL A 286 12.27 -13.11 5.96
CA VAL A 286 11.23 -13.55 5.02
C VAL A 286 9.94 -13.81 5.80
N ASP A 287 10.01 -14.53 6.91
CA ASP A 287 8.87 -14.84 7.78
C ASP A 287 8.25 -13.60 8.43
N ALA A 288 9.06 -12.59 8.73
CA ALA A 288 8.61 -11.40 9.43
C ALA A 288 7.82 -10.41 8.54
N VAL A 289 8.11 -10.36 7.22
CA VAL A 289 7.59 -9.29 6.37
C VAL A 289 6.99 -9.74 5.04
N THR A 290 6.98 -11.05 4.73
CA THR A 290 6.43 -11.61 3.47
C THR A 290 5.59 -12.85 3.70
N LEU A 291 4.83 -13.28 2.69
CA LEU A 291 4.20 -14.60 2.63
C LEU A 291 4.62 -15.30 1.34
N ALA A 292 5.45 -16.34 1.46
CA ALA A 292 6.05 -17.01 0.30
C ALA A 292 6.19 -18.51 0.55
N GLY A 293 5.61 -19.31 -0.33
CA GLY A 293 5.62 -20.78 -0.25
C GLY A 293 4.40 -21.42 -0.86
N PRO A 294 4.14 -22.70 -0.51
CA PRO A 294 2.95 -23.43 -0.93
C PRO A 294 1.64 -22.75 -0.48
N PRO A 295 0.52 -23.02 -1.19
CA PRO A 295 -0.76 -22.37 -0.93
C PRO A 295 -1.27 -22.50 0.51
N ASP A 296 -1.03 -23.64 1.17
CA ASP A 296 -1.44 -23.88 2.57
C ASP A 296 -0.63 -23.03 3.56
N GLU A 297 0.67 -22.84 3.35
CA GLU A 297 1.51 -21.96 4.19
C GLU A 297 1.08 -20.49 4.04
N VAL A 298 0.88 -20.03 2.80
CA VAL A 298 0.41 -18.68 2.53
C VAL A 298 -0.98 -18.47 3.14
N ALA A 299 -1.89 -19.44 3.01
CA ALA A 299 -3.22 -19.39 3.59
C ALA A 299 -3.19 -19.31 5.13
N ALA A 300 -2.34 -20.10 5.79
CA ALA A 300 -2.16 -20.03 7.23
C ALA A 300 -1.69 -18.64 7.69
N GLY A 301 -0.78 -18.02 6.93
CA GLY A 301 -0.31 -16.65 7.16
C GLY A 301 -1.43 -15.62 7.05
N VAL A 302 -2.21 -15.65 5.95
CA VAL A 302 -3.35 -14.75 5.73
C VAL A 302 -4.42 -14.92 6.81
N ALA A 303 -4.77 -16.16 7.15
CA ALA A 303 -5.74 -16.46 8.20
C ALA A 303 -5.29 -15.95 9.58
N ARG A 304 -3.99 -16.04 9.90
CA ARG A 304 -3.43 -15.47 11.13
C ARG A 304 -3.59 -13.95 11.16
N LEU A 305 -3.26 -13.24 10.07
CA LEU A 305 -3.42 -11.79 9.98
C LEU A 305 -4.89 -11.36 10.15
N ALA A 306 -5.82 -12.08 9.54
CA ALA A 306 -7.26 -11.82 9.67
C ALA A 306 -7.73 -11.97 11.13
N ARG A 307 -7.31 -13.04 11.84
CA ARG A 307 -7.62 -13.22 13.26
C ARG A 307 -7.05 -12.12 14.16
N GLN A 308 -6.01 -11.45 13.72
CA GLN A 308 -5.36 -10.35 14.44
C GLN A 308 -5.92 -8.96 14.08
N GLY A 309 -7.02 -8.92 13.31
CA GLY A 309 -7.76 -7.68 13.02
C GLY A 309 -7.48 -7.05 11.67
N VAL A 310 -6.67 -7.67 10.80
CA VAL A 310 -6.53 -7.21 9.41
C VAL A 310 -7.88 -7.36 8.69
N THR A 311 -8.38 -6.26 8.11
CA THR A 311 -9.66 -6.21 7.38
C THR A 311 -9.48 -6.29 5.89
N GLN A 312 -8.31 -5.89 5.38
CA GLN A 312 -7.94 -6.03 3.97
C GLN A 312 -6.53 -6.60 3.83
N PHE A 313 -6.40 -7.66 3.04
CA PHE A 313 -5.12 -8.21 2.63
C PHE A 313 -4.76 -7.68 1.23
N MET A 314 -3.75 -6.80 1.16
CA MET A 314 -3.27 -6.20 -0.08
C MET A 314 -2.06 -6.97 -0.60
N LEU A 315 -2.27 -7.76 -1.64
CA LEU A 315 -1.27 -8.57 -2.31
C LEU A 315 -0.38 -7.72 -3.21
N TYR A 316 0.94 -7.85 -3.07
CA TYR A 316 1.91 -7.47 -4.10
C TYR A 316 2.51 -8.76 -4.66
N PRO A 317 2.08 -9.20 -5.86
CA PRO A 317 2.45 -10.50 -6.40
C PRO A 317 3.88 -10.50 -6.93
N LEU A 318 4.62 -11.55 -6.61
CA LEU A 318 5.94 -11.83 -7.16
C LEU A 318 5.97 -13.25 -7.71
N SER A 319 6.52 -13.43 -8.91
CA SER A 319 6.63 -14.73 -9.57
C SER A 319 8.08 -14.95 -10.04
N PRO A 320 8.65 -16.15 -9.86
CA PRO A 320 10.02 -16.45 -10.28
C PRO A 320 10.25 -16.29 -11.79
N ASP A 321 9.21 -16.51 -12.58
CA ASP A 321 9.23 -16.43 -14.04
C ASP A 321 8.60 -15.12 -14.58
N GLY A 322 8.29 -14.17 -13.69
CA GLY A 322 7.67 -12.88 -14.03
C GLY A 322 6.17 -12.95 -14.36
N ARG A 323 5.55 -14.14 -14.37
CA ARG A 323 4.11 -14.33 -14.64
C ARG A 323 3.29 -14.08 -13.38
N ILE A 324 3.13 -12.82 -12.99
CA ILE A 324 2.38 -12.43 -11.78
C ILE A 324 0.91 -12.89 -11.85
N GLU A 325 0.35 -13.09 -13.05
CA GLU A 325 -1.02 -13.56 -13.25
C GLU A 325 -1.26 -14.92 -12.59
N LEU A 326 -0.27 -15.81 -12.64
CA LEU A 326 -0.37 -17.11 -11.96
C LEU A 326 -0.50 -16.94 -10.45
N VAL A 327 0.24 -16.01 -9.86
CA VAL A 327 0.15 -15.71 -8.42
C VAL A 327 -1.22 -15.10 -8.08
N ILE A 328 -1.73 -14.19 -8.93
CA ILE A 328 -3.05 -13.58 -8.78
C ILE A 328 -4.15 -14.67 -8.79
N GLU A 329 -4.12 -15.57 -9.76
CA GLU A 329 -5.09 -16.65 -9.90
C GLU A 329 -4.98 -17.68 -8.75
N ARG A 330 -3.77 -18.17 -8.47
CA ARG A 330 -3.53 -19.17 -7.40
C ARG A 330 -3.90 -18.63 -6.02
N PHE A 331 -3.66 -17.34 -5.77
CA PHE A 331 -4.04 -16.74 -4.50
C PHE A 331 -5.57 -16.82 -4.28
N GLN A 332 -6.38 -16.51 -5.29
CA GLN A 332 -7.83 -16.58 -5.17
C GLN A 332 -8.40 -18.01 -5.23
N SER A 333 -7.81 -18.88 -6.06
CA SER A 333 -8.32 -20.25 -6.26
C SER A 333 -7.81 -21.28 -5.24
N GLU A 334 -6.59 -21.10 -4.71
CA GLU A 334 -5.96 -22.08 -3.83
C GLU A 334 -5.80 -21.55 -2.38
N VAL A 335 -5.45 -20.26 -2.19
CA VAL A 335 -5.20 -19.69 -0.87
C VAL A 335 -6.51 -19.25 -0.19
N MET A 336 -7.31 -18.41 -0.84
CA MET A 336 -8.50 -17.83 -0.21
C MET A 336 -9.58 -18.83 0.22
N PRO A 337 -9.83 -19.96 -0.48
CA PRO A 337 -10.74 -20.99 0.02
C PRO A 337 -10.27 -21.60 1.34
N ARG A 338 -8.96 -21.82 1.52
CA ARG A 338 -8.39 -22.33 2.78
C ARG A 338 -8.50 -21.30 3.92
N VAL A 339 -8.28 -20.02 3.62
CA VAL A 339 -8.49 -18.93 4.59
C VAL A 339 -9.93 -18.89 5.09
N ARG A 340 -10.90 -18.98 4.17
CA ARG A 340 -12.33 -18.97 4.49
C ARG A 340 -12.74 -20.22 5.32
N ALA A 341 -12.14 -21.37 5.02
CA ALA A 341 -12.38 -22.60 5.80
C ALA A 341 -11.83 -22.51 7.23
N ALA A 342 -10.66 -21.88 7.41
CA ALA A 342 -10.02 -21.70 8.73
C ALA A 342 -10.71 -20.63 9.60
N GLY A 343 -11.58 -19.80 9.05
CA GLY A 343 -12.34 -18.77 9.75
C GLY A 343 -13.78 -19.20 10.17
N ARG A 344 -14.17 -20.43 9.80
CA ARG A 344 -15.43 -21.06 10.24
C ARG A 344 -15.20 -21.90 11.49
#